data_3b281823153f7ea3599ab917ca42d1c4
#
_entry.id   3b281823153f7ea3599ab917ca42d1c4
#
_cell.length_a   1.000
_cell.length_b   1.000
_cell.length_c   1.000
_cell.angle_alpha   90.00
_cell.angle_beta   90.00
_cell.angle_gamma   90.00
#
_symmetry.space_group_name_H-M   'P 1'
#
loop_
_entity.id
_entity.type
_entity.pdbx_description
1 polymer ?
#
loop_
_entity_poly.entity_id
_entity_poly.type
_entity_poly.pdbx_seq_one_letter_code
_entity_poly.pdbx_strand_id
1 'polypeptide(L)'
;HSHWAGIKHKKGKADKQRSKIFSKLSKEITVAAKLGDKDPDMNPRLRSAIQAARSANMPKENIERAMDKSIISGEENFESIRYEGFGPEKIAVIVETLTDNKNRSASSIRTIFQKSGGALGTLGSASHNFKQVGVIKINKKEISDEEIFELAIESGANECISKNNFHEIQCSVNDIYNVKKKLEKKINNFISTEIEWIPINSVQISKENEATFVEFFETLEDDDDVQNIFTNAKFEN
;
A
#
# COMPACT_ATOMS: atom_id res chain seq x y z
N HIS A 1 -2.42 -4.33 1.12
CA HIS A 1 -1.53 -3.20 0.85
C HIS A 1 -0.15 -3.29 1.48
N SER A 2 0.30 -4.44 1.90
CA SER A 2 1.68 -4.60 2.35
C SER A 2 2.31 -5.78 1.63
N HIS A 3 3.63 -5.72 1.39
CA HIS A 3 4.37 -6.80 0.73
C HIS A 3 4.38 -8.11 1.52
N TRP A 4 4.04 -8.07 2.79
CA TRP A 4 3.92 -9.26 3.61
C TRP A 4 2.51 -9.87 3.56
N ALA A 5 1.54 -9.24 2.87
CA ALA A 5 0.16 -9.70 2.76
C ALA A 5 0.01 -11.08 2.10
N GLY A 6 1.07 -11.63 1.52
CA GLY A 6 1.11 -13.02 1.03
C GLY A 6 1.20 -14.07 2.14
N ILE A 7 1.40 -13.67 3.39
CA ILE A 7 1.41 -14.57 4.54
C ILE A 7 -0.04 -14.88 4.89
N LYS A 8 -0.40 -16.16 4.87
CA LYS A 8 -1.76 -16.60 5.19
C LYS A 8 -2.12 -16.23 6.62
N HIS A 9 -2.97 -15.22 6.77
CA HIS A 9 -3.55 -14.89 8.06
C HIS A 9 -4.40 -16.04 8.57
N LYS A 10 -4.30 -16.34 9.87
CA LYS A 10 -5.10 -17.38 10.51
C LYS A 10 -6.58 -17.07 10.36
N LYS A 11 -7.37 -18.08 10.00
CA LYS A 11 -8.83 -18.03 9.99
C LYS A 11 -9.35 -17.49 11.34
N GLY A 12 -10.25 -16.49 11.30
CA GLY A 12 -10.89 -15.94 12.49
C GLY A 12 -10.69 -14.44 12.71
N LYS A 13 -9.81 -13.79 11.92
CA LYS A 13 -9.60 -12.34 11.97
C LYS A 13 -10.10 -11.60 10.72
N ALA A 14 -10.82 -12.30 9.83
CA ALA A 14 -11.22 -11.77 8.52
C ALA A 14 -12.06 -10.49 8.61
N ASP A 15 -13.03 -10.44 9.52
CA ASP A 15 -13.91 -9.26 9.67
C ASP A 15 -13.18 -8.05 10.25
N LYS A 16 -12.30 -8.27 11.23
CA LYS A 16 -11.47 -7.22 11.81
C LYS A 16 -10.51 -6.65 10.77
N GLN A 17 -9.89 -7.52 9.97
CA GLN A 17 -8.99 -7.11 8.88
C GLN A 17 -9.74 -6.33 7.81
N ARG A 18 -10.95 -6.78 7.44
CA ARG A 18 -11.80 -6.09 6.46
C ARG A 18 -12.15 -4.67 6.93
N SER A 19 -12.52 -4.52 8.20
CA SER A 19 -12.82 -3.22 8.81
C SER A 19 -11.60 -2.29 8.78
N LYS A 20 -10.40 -2.82 9.08
CA LYS A 20 -9.14 -2.07 9.01
C LYS A 20 -8.80 -1.64 7.60
N ILE A 21 -8.95 -2.54 6.63
CA ILE A 21 -8.72 -2.23 5.21
C ILE A 21 -9.65 -1.12 4.75
N PHE A 22 -10.93 -1.19 5.07
CA PHE A 22 -11.91 -0.17 4.71
C PHE A 22 -11.59 1.18 5.35
N SER A 23 -11.18 1.17 6.60
CA SER A 23 -10.76 2.39 7.30
C SER A 23 -9.56 3.07 6.61
N LYS A 24 -8.56 2.29 6.22
CA LYS A 24 -7.37 2.81 5.52
C LYS A 24 -7.71 3.33 4.12
N LEU A 25 -8.54 2.60 3.39
CA LEU A 25 -9.02 3.03 2.06
C LEU A 25 -9.85 4.32 2.16
N SER A 26 -10.71 4.43 3.16
CA SER A 26 -11.49 5.63 3.41
C SER A 26 -10.60 6.83 3.72
N LYS A 27 -9.57 6.65 4.53
CA LYS A 27 -8.60 7.70 4.86
C LYS A 27 -7.88 8.19 3.61
N GLU A 28 -7.43 7.28 2.73
CA GLU A 28 -6.77 7.65 1.47
C GLU A 28 -7.71 8.46 0.58
N ILE A 29 -8.99 8.07 0.47
CA ILE A 29 -10.00 8.83 -0.30
C ILE A 29 -10.14 10.24 0.27
N THR A 30 -10.33 10.37 1.58
CA THR A 30 -10.52 11.66 2.24
C THR A 30 -9.32 12.58 2.04
N VAL A 31 -8.11 12.06 2.22
CA VAL A 31 -6.86 12.83 2.06
C VAL A 31 -6.67 13.24 0.60
N ALA A 32 -6.88 12.34 -0.35
CA ALA A 32 -6.76 12.64 -1.78
C ALA A 32 -7.75 13.72 -2.22
N ALA A 33 -9.00 13.65 -1.74
CA ALA A 33 -10.02 14.66 -2.04
C ALA A 33 -9.71 16.03 -1.40
N LYS A 34 -9.09 16.02 -0.22
CA LYS A 34 -8.72 17.25 0.50
C LYS A 34 -7.53 17.97 -0.12
N LEU A 35 -6.52 17.23 -0.59
CA LEU A 35 -5.28 17.78 -1.13
C LEU A 35 -5.35 18.16 -2.60
N GLY A 36 -6.37 17.70 -3.32
CA GLY A 36 -6.55 17.95 -4.75
C GLY A 36 -7.98 18.34 -5.09
N ASP A 37 -8.32 18.15 -6.37
CA ASP A 37 -9.68 18.39 -6.84
C ASP A 37 -10.65 17.32 -6.27
N LYS A 38 -11.87 17.71 -6.01
CA LYS A 38 -12.94 16.80 -5.54
C LYS A 38 -13.55 15.97 -6.66
N ASP A 39 -13.33 16.37 -7.91
CA ASP A 39 -13.72 15.60 -9.07
C ASP A 39 -12.66 14.53 -9.35
N PRO A 40 -13.02 13.23 -9.30
CA PRO A 40 -12.08 12.15 -9.59
C PRO A 40 -11.47 12.23 -10.99
N ASP A 41 -12.19 12.80 -11.96
CA ASP A 41 -11.67 12.95 -13.33
C ASP A 41 -10.50 13.95 -13.39
N MET A 42 -10.47 14.90 -12.46
CA MET A 42 -9.42 15.93 -12.35
C MET A 42 -8.38 15.61 -11.27
N ASN A 43 -8.55 14.52 -10.56
CA ASN A 43 -7.67 14.13 -9.46
C ASN A 43 -7.28 12.65 -9.59
N PRO A 44 -6.15 12.34 -10.23
CA PRO A 44 -5.71 10.95 -10.45
C PRO A 44 -5.52 10.14 -9.16
N ARG A 45 -5.03 10.76 -8.09
CA ARG A 45 -4.88 10.11 -6.78
C ARG A 45 -6.23 9.70 -6.21
N LEU A 46 -7.22 10.60 -6.27
CA LEU A 46 -8.57 10.33 -5.79
C LEU A 46 -9.23 9.24 -6.63
N ARG A 47 -9.12 9.31 -7.95
CA ARG A 47 -9.67 8.29 -8.85
C ARG A 47 -9.08 6.92 -8.53
N SER A 48 -7.79 6.83 -8.32
CA SER A 48 -7.11 5.58 -7.97
C SER A 48 -7.56 5.05 -6.60
N ALA A 49 -7.73 5.93 -5.62
CA ALA A 49 -8.22 5.56 -4.30
C ALA A 49 -9.65 5.02 -4.34
N ILE A 50 -10.51 5.64 -5.13
CA ILE A 50 -11.91 5.19 -5.34
C ILE A 50 -11.92 3.83 -6.04
N GLN A 51 -11.10 3.62 -7.04
CA GLN A 51 -11.00 2.35 -7.76
C GLN A 51 -10.52 1.22 -6.83
N ALA A 52 -9.52 1.49 -6.00
CA ALA A 52 -9.04 0.53 -5.01
C ALA A 52 -10.14 0.15 -4.00
N ALA A 53 -10.89 1.14 -3.53
CA ALA A 53 -12.01 0.90 -2.61
C ALA A 53 -13.12 0.05 -3.26
N ARG A 54 -13.47 0.32 -4.51
CA ARG A 54 -14.42 -0.49 -5.26
C ARG A 54 -13.93 -1.93 -5.44
N SER A 55 -12.66 -2.10 -5.76
CA SER A 55 -12.03 -3.41 -5.91
C SER A 55 -12.06 -4.22 -4.60
N ALA A 56 -11.99 -3.53 -3.46
CA ALA A 56 -12.10 -4.14 -2.13
C ALA A 56 -13.55 -4.34 -1.68
N ASN A 57 -14.53 -4.10 -2.57
CA ASN A 57 -15.97 -4.20 -2.30
C ASN A 57 -16.48 -3.23 -1.24
N MET A 58 -15.90 -2.05 -1.16
CA MET A 58 -16.43 -0.99 -0.30
C MET A 58 -17.75 -0.48 -0.86
N PRO A 59 -18.82 -0.41 -0.03
CA PRO A 59 -20.11 0.14 -0.48
C PRO A 59 -19.98 1.57 -0.98
N LYS A 60 -20.72 1.89 -2.03
CA LYS A 60 -20.73 3.22 -2.65
C LYS A 60 -20.96 4.35 -1.63
N GLU A 61 -21.87 4.12 -0.68
CA GLU A 61 -22.19 5.07 0.37
C GLU A 61 -20.99 5.39 1.27
N ASN A 62 -20.16 4.40 1.55
CA ASN A 62 -18.95 4.57 2.33
C ASN A 62 -17.91 5.40 1.58
N ILE A 63 -17.80 5.20 0.26
CA ILE A 63 -16.92 5.97 -0.61
C ILE A 63 -17.38 7.43 -0.65
N GLU A 64 -18.66 7.68 -0.86
CA GLU A 64 -19.25 9.03 -0.87
C GLU A 64 -19.05 9.74 0.46
N ARG A 65 -19.27 9.03 1.58
CA ARG A 65 -19.05 9.57 2.93
C ARG A 65 -17.58 9.96 3.15
N ALA A 66 -16.63 9.14 2.67
CA ALA A 66 -15.20 9.46 2.76
C ALA A 66 -14.85 10.71 1.96
N MET A 67 -15.44 10.89 0.78
CA MET A 67 -15.26 12.09 -0.03
C MET A 67 -15.85 13.33 0.65
N ASP A 68 -17.06 13.23 1.20
CA ASP A 68 -17.76 14.32 1.88
C ASP A 68 -17.03 14.76 3.15
N LYS A 69 -16.40 13.84 3.84
CA LYS A 69 -15.61 14.12 5.05
C LYS A 69 -14.47 15.10 4.79
N SER A 70 -13.95 15.14 3.57
CA SER A 70 -12.91 16.11 3.18
C SER A 70 -13.39 17.56 3.23
N ILE A 71 -14.71 17.78 3.13
CA ILE A 71 -15.32 19.12 3.12
C ILE A 71 -15.62 19.59 4.54
N ILE A 72 -16.07 18.68 5.41
CA ILE A 72 -16.63 18.97 6.73
C ILE A 72 -15.54 19.17 7.79
N SER A 73 -14.43 18.44 7.68
CA SER A 73 -13.38 18.44 8.69
C SER A 73 -12.30 19.49 8.38
N GLY A 74 -12.58 20.76 8.67
CA GLY A 74 -11.57 21.80 8.58
C GLY A 74 -10.40 21.65 9.57
N GLU A 75 -10.45 20.67 10.48
CA GLU A 75 -9.52 20.56 11.61
C GLU A 75 -8.55 19.37 11.49
N GLU A 76 -8.88 18.33 10.73
CA GLU A 76 -8.00 17.16 10.59
C GLU A 76 -7.03 17.35 9.42
N ASN A 77 -5.82 17.80 9.74
CA ASN A 77 -4.73 17.88 8.78
C ASN A 77 -3.91 16.60 8.84
N PHE A 78 -4.13 15.71 7.89
CA PHE A 78 -3.32 14.50 7.76
C PHE A 78 -1.99 14.82 7.09
N GLU A 79 -0.92 14.33 7.69
CA GLU A 79 0.44 14.36 7.13
C GLU A 79 0.86 12.97 6.69
N SER A 80 1.57 12.91 5.57
CA SER A 80 2.20 11.69 5.10
C SER A 80 3.62 11.62 5.66
N ILE A 81 3.91 10.64 6.50
CA ILE A 81 5.22 10.49 7.13
C ILE A 81 5.74 9.08 6.88
N ARG A 82 6.98 8.98 6.43
CA ARG A 82 7.69 7.72 6.24
C ARG A 82 8.62 7.46 7.41
N TYR A 83 8.51 6.27 7.98
CA TYR A 83 9.43 5.75 9.00
C TYR A 83 10.25 4.62 8.41
N GLU A 84 11.51 4.54 8.81
CA GLU A 84 12.46 3.54 8.36
C GLU A 84 13.17 2.92 9.55
N GLY A 85 13.36 1.61 9.49
CA GLY A 85 14.05 0.92 10.57
C GLY A 85 14.34 -0.53 10.24
N PHE A 86 14.75 -1.25 11.27
CA PHE A 86 15.10 -2.66 11.18
C PHE A 86 14.25 -3.45 12.16
N GLY A 87 13.59 -4.47 11.64
CA GLY A 87 12.78 -5.39 12.42
C GLY A 87 13.59 -6.58 12.96
N PRO A 88 12.91 -7.67 13.35
CA PRO A 88 13.59 -8.88 13.78
C PRO A 88 14.60 -9.39 12.74
N GLU A 89 15.70 -9.97 13.19
CA GLU A 89 16.80 -10.46 12.33
C GLU A 89 17.39 -9.38 11.40
N LYS A 90 17.26 -8.11 11.78
CA LYS A 90 17.77 -6.95 11.03
C LYS A 90 17.17 -6.79 9.62
N ILE A 91 15.94 -7.25 9.41
CA ILE A 91 15.26 -6.97 8.15
C ILE A 91 15.01 -5.46 8.02
N ALA A 92 15.15 -4.96 6.80
CA ALA A 92 14.82 -3.58 6.50
C ALA A 92 13.29 -3.41 6.38
N VAL A 93 12.76 -2.35 6.99
CA VAL A 93 11.33 -2.07 6.99
C VAL A 93 11.09 -0.60 6.72
N ILE A 94 10.15 -0.31 5.82
CA ILE A 94 9.65 1.03 5.55
C ILE A 94 8.17 1.05 5.93
N VAL A 95 7.78 2.04 6.72
CA VAL A 95 6.39 2.23 7.14
C VAL A 95 5.92 3.59 6.66
N GLU A 96 4.88 3.59 5.83
CA GLU A 96 4.23 4.81 5.37
C GLU A 96 2.97 5.07 6.18
N THR A 97 2.83 6.28 6.70
CA THR A 97 1.71 6.67 7.54
C THR A 97 0.94 7.85 6.95
N LEU A 98 -0.34 7.91 7.27
CA LEU A 98 -1.17 9.11 7.17
C LEU A 98 -1.67 9.41 8.57
N THR A 99 -1.23 10.50 9.17
CA THR A 99 -1.50 10.80 10.57
C THR A 99 -1.91 12.26 10.77
N ASP A 100 -2.84 12.48 11.68
CA ASP A 100 -3.19 13.80 12.22
C ASP A 100 -2.41 14.13 13.49
N ASN A 101 -1.59 13.19 13.99
CA ASN A 101 -0.78 13.37 15.19
C ASN A 101 0.56 12.63 15.02
N LYS A 102 1.57 13.36 14.56
CA LYS A 102 2.89 12.78 14.30
C LYS A 102 3.60 12.27 15.56
N ASN A 103 3.35 12.88 16.71
CA ASN A 103 3.96 12.44 17.97
C ASN A 103 3.40 11.08 18.41
N ARG A 104 2.10 10.88 18.27
CA ARG A 104 1.44 9.59 18.52
C ARG A 104 2.00 8.51 17.60
N SER A 105 2.07 8.78 16.31
CA SER A 105 2.59 7.82 15.33
C SER A 105 4.04 7.45 15.59
N ALA A 106 4.90 8.43 15.82
CA ALA A 106 6.32 8.20 16.09
C ALA A 106 6.52 7.34 17.34
N SER A 107 5.78 7.65 18.41
CA SER A 107 5.85 6.89 19.68
C SER A 107 5.38 5.46 19.52
N SER A 108 4.23 5.28 18.85
CA SER A 108 3.64 3.96 18.62
C SER A 108 4.56 3.07 17.76
N ILE A 109 5.04 3.60 16.65
CA ILE A 109 5.89 2.84 15.71
C ILE A 109 7.23 2.50 16.36
N ARG A 110 7.85 3.44 17.10
CA ARG A 110 9.09 3.17 17.84
C ARG A 110 8.90 2.01 18.83
N THR A 111 7.81 2.02 19.57
CA THR A 111 7.48 0.96 20.53
C THR A 111 7.32 -0.39 19.84
N ILE A 112 6.62 -0.43 18.70
CA ILE A 112 6.42 -1.66 17.93
C ILE A 112 7.77 -2.24 17.47
N PHE A 113 8.64 -1.41 16.92
CA PHE A 113 9.98 -1.84 16.49
C PHE A 113 10.81 -2.37 17.67
N GLN A 114 10.82 -1.66 18.80
CA GLN A 114 11.57 -2.07 19.99
C GLN A 114 11.08 -3.41 20.56
N LYS A 115 9.78 -3.61 20.64
CA LYS A 115 9.20 -4.87 21.14
C LYS A 115 9.51 -6.07 20.23
N SER A 116 9.77 -5.83 18.96
CA SER A 116 10.13 -6.88 18.01
C SER A 116 11.61 -7.30 18.11
N GLY A 117 12.40 -6.61 18.91
CA GLY A 117 13.86 -6.79 18.99
C GLY A 117 14.62 -5.98 17.95
N GLY A 118 13.94 -5.13 17.19
CA GLY A 118 14.52 -4.23 16.21
C GLY A 118 14.68 -2.81 16.73
N ALA A 119 14.88 -1.88 15.82
CA ALA A 119 15.04 -0.45 16.14
C ALA A 119 14.57 0.42 14.99
N LEU A 120 13.89 1.51 15.34
CA LEU A 120 13.56 2.56 14.39
C LEU A 120 14.81 3.40 14.14
N GLY A 121 15.09 3.69 12.86
CA GLY A 121 16.23 4.50 12.43
C GLY A 121 15.80 5.87 11.92
N THR A 122 16.75 6.59 11.32
CA THR A 122 16.52 7.84 10.64
C THR A 122 16.10 7.59 9.18
N LEU A 123 15.59 8.62 8.52
CA LEU A 123 15.27 8.56 7.09
C LEU A 123 16.54 8.22 6.29
N GLY A 124 16.41 7.27 5.38
CA GLY A 124 17.52 6.76 4.57
C GLY A 124 18.24 5.56 5.17
N SER A 125 18.00 5.22 6.43
CA SER A 125 18.69 4.10 7.10
C SER A 125 18.33 2.74 6.51
N ALA A 126 17.11 2.56 6.01
CA ALA A 126 16.63 1.31 5.43
C ALA A 126 16.31 1.40 3.94
N SER A 127 15.96 2.57 3.43
CA SER A 127 15.46 2.76 2.06
C SER A 127 16.47 2.46 0.97
N HIS A 128 17.78 2.49 1.27
CA HIS A 128 18.83 2.10 0.32
C HIS A 128 18.77 0.62 -0.07
N ASN A 129 18.04 -0.20 0.68
CA ASN A 129 17.79 -1.62 0.36
C ASN A 129 16.65 -1.81 -0.65
N PHE A 130 16.02 -0.73 -1.07
CA PHE A 130 14.83 -0.76 -1.92
C PHE A 130 14.98 0.11 -3.16
N LYS A 131 14.13 -0.16 -4.13
CA LYS A 131 13.91 0.69 -5.29
C LYS A 131 12.46 1.14 -5.29
N GLN A 132 12.20 2.43 -5.46
CA GLN A 132 10.85 2.93 -5.65
C GLN A 132 10.38 2.73 -7.09
N VAL A 133 9.18 2.18 -7.25
CA VAL A 133 8.55 1.99 -8.55
C VAL A 133 7.06 2.30 -8.47
N GLY A 134 6.47 2.72 -9.59
CA GLY A 134 5.03 2.78 -9.73
C GLY A 134 4.50 1.37 -9.99
N VAL A 135 3.47 0.95 -9.25
CA VAL A 135 2.87 -0.38 -9.38
C VAL A 135 1.37 -0.26 -9.59
N ILE A 136 0.90 -0.85 -10.68
CA ILE A 136 -0.52 -0.90 -11.01
C ILE A 136 -0.94 -2.37 -11.02
N LYS A 137 -1.93 -2.72 -10.21
CA LYS A 137 -2.46 -4.08 -10.13
C LYS A 137 -3.85 -4.15 -10.73
N ILE A 138 -4.05 -5.13 -11.59
CA ILE A 138 -5.28 -5.35 -12.33
C ILE A 138 -5.75 -6.78 -12.11
N ASN A 139 -7.05 -6.98 -11.92
CA ASN A 139 -7.59 -8.31 -11.71
C ASN A 139 -7.33 -9.20 -12.94
N LYS A 140 -6.92 -10.44 -12.68
CA LYS A 140 -6.61 -11.44 -13.72
C LYS A 140 -7.75 -11.64 -14.70
N LYS A 141 -8.99 -11.48 -14.27
CA LYS A 141 -10.19 -11.69 -15.09
C LYS A 141 -10.48 -10.56 -16.08
N GLU A 142 -9.87 -9.40 -15.90
CA GLU A 142 -10.12 -8.23 -16.76
C GLU A 142 -9.57 -8.40 -18.16
N ILE A 143 -8.42 -9.05 -18.29
CA ILE A 143 -7.68 -9.12 -19.54
C ILE A 143 -6.74 -10.33 -19.52
N SER A 144 -6.43 -10.90 -20.69
CA SER A 144 -5.49 -12.02 -20.78
C SER A 144 -4.05 -11.58 -20.51
N ASP A 145 -3.19 -12.56 -20.17
CA ASP A 145 -1.76 -12.33 -19.92
C ASP A 145 -1.07 -11.70 -21.14
N GLU A 146 -1.39 -12.17 -22.34
CA GLU A 146 -0.79 -11.68 -23.59
C GLU A 146 -1.24 -10.27 -23.93
N GLU A 147 -2.54 -9.99 -23.79
CA GLU A 147 -3.08 -8.66 -24.09
C GLU A 147 -2.58 -7.60 -23.12
N ILE A 148 -2.51 -7.91 -21.81
CA ILE A 148 -2.01 -6.95 -20.82
C ILE A 148 -0.53 -6.68 -21.02
N PHE A 149 0.24 -7.67 -21.41
CA PHE A 149 1.67 -7.51 -21.66
C PHE A 149 1.92 -6.49 -22.78
N GLU A 150 1.22 -6.65 -23.91
CA GLU A 150 1.31 -5.70 -25.03
C GLU A 150 0.83 -4.31 -24.65
N LEU A 151 -0.31 -4.23 -23.99
CA LEU A 151 -0.91 -2.97 -23.55
C LEU A 151 0.00 -2.22 -22.56
N ALA A 152 0.63 -2.94 -21.65
CA ALA A 152 1.55 -2.36 -20.66
C ALA A 152 2.77 -1.74 -21.34
N ILE A 153 3.39 -2.46 -22.29
CA ILE A 153 4.54 -1.95 -23.04
C ILE A 153 4.16 -0.71 -23.86
N GLU A 154 3.05 -0.75 -24.57
CA GLU A 154 2.54 0.39 -25.34
C GLU A 154 2.23 1.59 -24.46
N SER A 155 1.85 1.34 -23.21
CA SER A 155 1.52 2.39 -22.24
C SER A 155 2.73 3.02 -21.56
N GLY A 156 3.93 2.47 -21.79
CA GLY A 156 5.18 3.00 -21.24
C GLY A 156 5.63 2.30 -19.95
N ALA A 157 5.09 1.11 -19.65
CA ALA A 157 5.53 0.33 -18.51
C ALA A 157 6.91 -0.30 -18.76
N ASN A 158 7.66 -0.49 -17.65
CA ASN A 158 8.96 -1.13 -17.71
C ASN A 158 8.86 -2.66 -17.57
N GLU A 159 7.83 -3.12 -16.88
CA GLU A 159 7.65 -4.54 -16.59
C GLU A 159 6.16 -4.88 -16.43
N CYS A 160 5.80 -6.09 -16.82
CA CYS A 160 4.46 -6.65 -16.62
C CYS A 160 4.61 -8.10 -16.18
N ILE A 161 4.13 -8.40 -14.97
CA ILE A 161 4.22 -9.73 -14.36
C ILE A 161 2.79 -10.23 -14.10
N SER A 162 2.40 -11.31 -14.77
CA SER A 162 1.10 -11.93 -14.52
C SER A 162 1.23 -12.99 -13.42
N LYS A 163 0.57 -12.74 -12.31
CA LYS A 163 0.52 -13.65 -11.15
C LYS A 163 -0.78 -14.45 -11.16
N ASN A 164 -1.00 -15.28 -10.14
CA ASN A 164 -2.20 -16.15 -10.11
C ASN A 164 -3.53 -15.39 -10.06
N ASN A 165 -3.56 -14.26 -9.33
CA ASN A 165 -4.80 -13.53 -9.06
C ASN A 165 -4.85 -12.14 -9.70
N PHE A 166 -3.71 -11.62 -10.14
CA PHE A 166 -3.64 -10.27 -10.70
C PHE A 166 -2.46 -10.13 -11.65
N HIS A 167 -2.53 -9.10 -12.49
CA HIS A 167 -1.42 -8.62 -13.29
C HIS A 167 -0.76 -7.45 -12.57
N GLU A 168 0.54 -7.47 -12.45
CA GLU A 168 1.33 -6.39 -11.85
C GLU A 168 2.10 -5.67 -12.93
N ILE A 169 1.84 -4.36 -13.08
CA ILE A 169 2.50 -3.51 -14.05
C ILE A 169 3.40 -2.55 -13.28
N GLN A 170 4.66 -2.49 -13.65
CA GLN A 170 5.64 -1.61 -13.03
C GLN A 170 6.12 -0.54 -14.01
N CYS A 171 6.25 0.67 -13.51
CA CYS A 171 6.74 1.82 -14.27
C CYS A 171 7.54 2.75 -13.37
N SER A 172 8.15 3.77 -14.00
CA SER A 172 8.81 4.83 -13.23
C SER A 172 7.80 5.58 -12.34
N VAL A 173 8.24 6.00 -11.18
CA VAL A 173 7.40 6.72 -10.20
C VAL A 173 6.70 7.92 -10.85
N ASN A 174 7.42 8.68 -11.66
CA ASN A 174 6.87 9.89 -12.30
C ASN A 174 5.87 9.59 -13.40
N ASP A 175 5.84 8.37 -13.93
CA ASP A 175 5.00 8.00 -15.08
C ASP A 175 3.72 7.25 -14.67
N ILE A 176 3.54 6.96 -13.38
CA ILE A 176 2.46 6.08 -12.93
C ILE A 176 1.07 6.50 -13.42
N TYR A 177 0.74 7.78 -13.32
CA TYR A 177 -0.58 8.25 -13.75
C TYR A 177 -0.72 8.38 -15.26
N ASN A 178 0.37 8.62 -15.98
CA ASN A 178 0.38 8.60 -17.44
C ASN A 178 0.16 7.18 -17.96
N VAL A 179 0.86 6.21 -17.41
CA VAL A 179 0.68 4.79 -17.74
C VAL A 179 -0.73 4.34 -17.41
N LYS A 180 -1.21 4.65 -16.22
CA LYS A 180 -2.55 4.29 -15.79
C LYS A 180 -3.62 4.87 -16.72
N LYS A 181 -3.51 6.14 -17.10
CA LYS A 181 -4.46 6.80 -18.02
C LYS A 181 -4.57 6.07 -19.35
N LYS A 182 -3.46 5.58 -19.88
CA LYS A 182 -3.45 4.80 -21.12
C LYS A 182 -4.11 3.43 -20.92
N LEU A 183 -3.89 2.78 -19.78
CA LEU A 183 -4.53 1.52 -19.42
C LEU A 183 -6.05 1.68 -19.24
N GLU A 184 -6.51 2.79 -18.69
CA GLU A 184 -7.92 3.09 -18.48
C GLU A 184 -8.75 3.13 -19.77
N LYS A 185 -8.10 3.28 -20.93
CA LYS A 185 -8.80 3.22 -22.22
C LYS A 185 -9.39 1.83 -22.52
N LYS A 186 -8.81 0.77 -21.95
CA LYS A 186 -9.25 -0.62 -22.17
C LYS A 186 -9.61 -1.38 -20.90
N ILE A 187 -9.24 -0.86 -19.74
CA ILE A 187 -9.43 -1.52 -18.45
C ILE A 187 -10.28 -0.63 -17.55
N ASN A 188 -11.30 -1.22 -16.91
CA ASN A 188 -12.23 -0.50 -16.05
C ASN A 188 -11.98 -0.73 -14.57
N ASN A 189 -11.46 -1.90 -14.18
CA ASN A 189 -11.29 -2.27 -12.78
C ASN A 189 -9.82 -2.41 -12.41
N PHE A 190 -9.38 -1.59 -11.49
CA PHE A 190 -8.02 -1.60 -10.97
C PHE A 190 -8.05 -2.00 -9.49
N ILE A 191 -7.18 -2.93 -9.11
CA ILE A 191 -7.04 -3.32 -7.71
C ILE A 191 -6.33 -2.22 -6.94
N SER A 192 -5.21 -1.72 -7.47
CA SER A 192 -4.44 -0.64 -6.83
C SER A 192 -3.56 0.10 -7.83
N THR A 193 -3.25 1.34 -7.50
CA THR A 193 -2.29 2.18 -8.22
C THR A 193 -1.48 2.91 -7.15
N GLU A 194 -0.27 2.43 -6.90
CA GLU A 194 0.55 2.87 -5.76
C GLU A 194 2.02 2.97 -6.13
N ILE A 195 2.74 3.82 -5.40
CA ILE A 195 4.20 3.84 -5.43
C ILE A 195 4.65 2.86 -4.34
N GLU A 196 5.44 1.87 -4.72
CA GLU A 196 5.91 0.82 -3.81
C GLU A 196 7.43 0.85 -3.69
N TRP A 197 7.90 0.43 -2.52
CA TRP A 197 9.32 0.19 -2.25
C TRP A 197 9.58 -1.29 -2.43
N ILE A 198 10.30 -1.65 -3.50
CA ILE A 198 10.61 -3.04 -3.85
C ILE A 198 12.02 -3.37 -3.39
N PRO A 199 12.23 -4.46 -2.62
CA PRO A 199 13.55 -4.81 -2.15
C PRO A 199 14.48 -5.18 -3.31
N ILE A 200 15.72 -4.68 -3.28
CA ILE A 200 16.76 -5.03 -4.23
C ILE A 200 17.19 -6.47 -4.00
N ASN A 201 17.35 -6.86 -2.73
CA ASN A 201 17.67 -8.23 -2.32
C ASN A 201 16.74 -8.65 -1.20
N SER A 202 16.26 -9.89 -1.24
CA SER A 202 15.43 -10.45 -0.19
C SER A 202 16.28 -11.12 0.88
N VAL A 203 15.81 -11.04 2.13
CA VAL A 203 16.43 -11.71 3.28
C VAL A 203 15.49 -12.83 3.73
N GLN A 204 15.98 -14.07 3.68
CA GLN A 204 15.22 -15.23 4.10
C GLN A 204 15.05 -15.23 5.61
N ILE A 205 13.81 -15.37 6.08
CA ILE A 205 13.49 -15.45 7.50
C ILE A 205 13.54 -16.91 7.96
N SER A 206 14.12 -17.14 9.14
CA SER A 206 14.13 -18.46 9.76
C SER A 206 12.73 -18.87 10.21
N LYS A 207 12.38 -20.15 10.07
CA LYS A 207 11.09 -20.70 10.51
C LYS A 207 10.87 -20.53 12.02
N GLU A 208 11.95 -20.57 12.79
CA GLU A 208 11.90 -20.42 14.25
C GLU A 208 11.34 -19.07 14.67
N ASN A 209 11.60 -18.02 13.90
CA ASN A 209 11.20 -16.65 14.20
C ASN A 209 9.97 -16.19 13.41
N GLU A 210 9.35 -17.07 12.62
CA GLU A 210 8.18 -16.71 11.80
C GLU A 210 7.05 -16.08 12.62
N ALA A 211 6.76 -16.63 13.79
CA ALA A 211 5.73 -16.09 14.68
C ALA A 211 6.05 -14.66 15.14
N THR A 212 7.32 -14.37 15.45
CA THR A 212 7.77 -13.03 15.84
C THR A 212 7.60 -12.03 14.68
N PHE A 213 7.94 -12.44 13.48
CA PHE A 213 7.74 -11.60 12.29
C PHE A 213 6.27 -11.31 12.02
N VAL A 214 5.43 -12.34 12.08
CA VAL A 214 3.98 -12.20 11.86
C VAL A 214 3.39 -11.24 12.89
N GLU A 215 3.73 -11.39 14.16
CA GLU A 215 3.27 -10.50 15.23
C GLU A 215 3.72 -9.05 14.99
N PHE A 216 4.96 -8.85 14.61
CA PHE A 216 5.50 -7.52 14.30
C PHE A 216 4.71 -6.83 13.18
N PHE A 217 4.51 -7.52 12.06
CA PHE A 217 3.79 -6.95 10.92
C PHE A 217 2.30 -6.77 11.19
N GLU A 218 1.66 -7.71 11.89
CA GLU A 218 0.26 -7.56 12.28
C GLU A 218 0.06 -6.37 13.21
N THR A 219 0.97 -6.17 14.16
CA THR A 219 0.90 -5.03 15.08
C THR A 219 1.06 -3.70 14.34
N LEU A 220 1.96 -3.64 13.36
CA LEU A 220 2.08 -2.46 12.50
C LEU A 220 0.80 -2.22 11.67
N GLU A 221 0.24 -3.26 11.07
CA GLU A 221 -1.01 -3.12 10.30
C GLU A 221 -2.20 -2.72 11.15
N ASP A 222 -2.25 -3.13 12.41
CA ASP A 222 -3.32 -2.76 13.33
C ASP A 222 -3.25 -1.29 13.77
N ASP A 223 -2.13 -0.61 13.55
CA ASP A 223 -2.01 0.82 13.84
C ASP A 223 -2.79 1.62 12.80
N ASP A 224 -3.72 2.45 13.28
CA ASP A 224 -4.62 3.21 12.40
C ASP A 224 -3.91 4.26 11.54
N ASP A 225 -2.74 4.72 11.94
CA ASP A 225 -1.94 5.68 11.19
C ASP A 225 -1.12 5.03 10.07
N VAL A 226 -0.86 3.72 10.16
CA VAL A 226 -0.07 2.98 9.18
C VAL A 226 -0.90 2.66 7.95
N GLN A 227 -0.46 3.13 6.79
CA GLN A 227 -1.11 2.84 5.49
C GLN A 227 -0.42 1.70 4.74
N ASN A 228 0.90 1.73 4.65
CA ASN A 228 1.68 0.73 3.90
C ASN A 228 2.92 0.30 4.66
N ILE A 229 3.31 -0.97 4.47
CA ILE A 229 4.51 -1.55 5.04
C ILE A 229 5.28 -2.25 3.93
N PHE A 230 6.56 -1.94 3.80
CA PHE A 230 7.45 -2.58 2.84
C PHE A 230 8.64 -3.20 3.57
N THR A 231 9.03 -4.38 3.16
CA THR A 231 10.13 -5.12 3.79
C THR A 231 10.91 -5.95 2.77
N ASN A 232 12.17 -6.20 3.07
CA ASN A 232 13.00 -7.12 2.32
C ASN A 232 12.95 -8.56 2.86
N ALA A 233 12.14 -8.81 3.87
CA ALA A 233 11.93 -10.14 4.43
C ALA A 233 11.24 -11.06 3.42
N LYS A 234 11.74 -12.28 3.27
CA LYS A 234 11.13 -13.33 2.48
C LYS A 234 10.81 -14.51 3.37
N PHE A 235 9.55 -14.93 3.33
CA PHE A 235 9.08 -16.10 4.08
C PHE A 235 9.23 -17.36 3.23
N GLU A 236 9.56 -18.48 3.88
CA GLU A 236 9.53 -19.77 3.21
C GLU A 236 8.08 -20.20 2.97
N ASN A 237 7.81 -20.75 1.78
CA ASN A 237 6.52 -21.35 1.43
C ASN A 237 6.33 -22.72 2.09
#